data_84b5241c0316bc7642e1763fa5af7992
#
_entry.id   84b5241c0316bc7642e1763fa5af7992
#
_cell.length_a   1.000
_cell.length_b   1.000
_cell.length_c   1.000
_cell.angle_alpha   90.00
_cell.angle_beta   90.00
_cell.angle_gamma   90.00
#
_symmetry.space_group_name_H-M   'P 1'
#
loop_
_entity.id
_entity.type
_entity.pdbx_description
1 polymer ?
#
loop_
_entity_poly.entity_id
_entity_poly.type
_entity_poly.pdbx_seq_one_letter_code
_entity_poly.pdbx_strand_id
1 'polypeptide(L)'
;VRRVERLGWVRFPHVSAKKKGENDMITVNAMGDACPIPVIKTKKAMQKVTGAETIEVLVDNEIAVQNVTKMAQSSGGTVTSEKLAEKEFKVTIQLSGTVAKDTEAAPVTCIPDSRKNTVVVIAADHMGEGKEELGKVLIKGFIFALTQLEELPKTILFYNGGAKITAEGSESLEDLKTLEAQGVEIMTCGTCLDYYGLKEKLQVGTVTNMYSIVETMNNADKIIRP
;
A
#
# COMPACT_ATOMS: atom_id res chain seq x y z
N VAL A 1 2.48 -74.35 -16.09
CA VAL A 1 1.56 -73.83 -15.06
C VAL A 1 2.36 -72.88 -14.14
N ARG A 2 2.29 -71.55 -14.31
CA ARG A 2 2.92 -70.58 -13.46
C ARG A 2 1.85 -69.76 -12.73
N ARG A 3 1.91 -69.80 -11.43
CA ARG A 3 1.06 -69.11 -10.46
C ARG A 3 1.35 -67.62 -10.49
N VAL A 4 0.35 -66.78 -10.73
CA VAL A 4 0.47 -65.34 -10.67
C VAL A 4 0.07 -64.90 -9.26
N GLU A 5 1.04 -64.34 -8.51
CA GLU A 5 0.84 -63.76 -7.19
C GLU A 5 0.07 -62.46 -7.28
N ARG A 6 -0.95 -62.29 -6.44
CA ARG A 6 -1.78 -61.11 -6.33
C ARG A 6 -1.00 -60.02 -5.56
N LEU A 7 -0.67 -58.93 -6.24
CA LEU A 7 -0.19 -57.71 -5.63
C LEU A 7 -1.31 -57.07 -4.77
N GLY A 8 -0.97 -56.85 -3.50
CA GLY A 8 -1.88 -56.27 -2.52
C GLY A 8 -2.24 -54.82 -2.86
N TRP A 9 -3.51 -54.49 -2.70
CA TRP A 9 -4.05 -53.14 -2.81
C TRP A 9 -3.56 -52.31 -1.59
N VAL A 10 -2.72 -51.31 -1.86
CA VAL A 10 -2.38 -50.27 -0.88
C VAL A 10 -3.64 -49.42 -0.66
N ARG A 11 -4.24 -49.54 0.52
CA ARG A 11 -5.31 -48.62 0.98
C ARG A 11 -4.72 -47.26 1.21
N PHE A 12 -5.07 -46.31 0.33
CA PHE A 12 -4.89 -44.89 0.65
C PHE A 12 -5.81 -44.50 1.82
N PRO A 13 -5.32 -43.74 2.81
CA PRO A 13 -6.19 -43.29 3.87
C PRO A 13 -7.27 -42.35 3.31
N HIS A 14 -8.52 -42.61 3.68
CA HIS A 14 -9.68 -41.79 3.42
C HIS A 14 -9.39 -40.37 3.88
N VAL A 15 -9.30 -39.43 2.93
CA VAL A 15 -9.38 -38.00 3.23
C VAL A 15 -10.81 -37.73 3.68
N SER A 16 -10.99 -37.58 4.96
CA SER A 16 -12.27 -37.19 5.56
C SER A 16 -12.68 -35.85 4.98
N ALA A 17 -13.80 -35.78 4.30
CA ALA A 17 -14.39 -34.54 3.83
C ALA A 17 -14.69 -33.67 5.07
N LYS A 18 -13.96 -32.57 5.26
CA LYS A 18 -14.23 -31.57 6.30
C LYS A 18 -15.62 -31.00 6.08
N LYS A 19 -16.41 -30.97 7.14
CA LYS A 19 -17.76 -30.39 7.16
C LYS A 19 -17.68 -28.90 6.79
N LYS A 20 -18.50 -28.50 5.81
CA LYS A 20 -18.77 -27.13 5.41
C LYS A 20 -19.41 -26.41 6.61
N GLY A 21 -18.68 -25.52 7.30
CA GLY A 21 -19.26 -24.77 8.42
C GLY A 21 -18.30 -24.17 9.44
N GLU A 22 -16.98 -24.27 9.30
CA GLU A 22 -16.04 -23.49 10.11
C GLU A 22 -15.49 -22.36 9.24
N ASN A 23 -15.69 -21.10 9.71
CA ASN A 23 -14.97 -19.95 9.19
C ASN A 23 -13.48 -20.23 9.37
N ASP A 24 -12.78 -20.63 8.30
CA ASP A 24 -11.33 -20.80 8.32
C ASP A 24 -10.70 -19.40 8.51
N MET A 25 -10.24 -19.14 9.74
CA MET A 25 -9.52 -17.92 10.09
C MET A 25 -8.05 -18.09 9.71
N ILE A 26 -7.55 -17.22 8.85
CA ILE A 26 -6.14 -17.21 8.43
C ILE A 26 -5.37 -16.23 9.31
N THR A 27 -4.36 -16.70 10.04
CA THR A 27 -3.48 -15.83 10.83
C THR A 27 -2.18 -15.56 10.08
N VAL A 28 -1.84 -14.29 9.93
CA VAL A 28 -0.58 -13.79 9.33
C VAL A 28 0.26 -13.17 10.43
N ASN A 29 1.37 -13.82 10.79
CA ASN A 29 2.33 -13.23 11.71
C ASN A 29 3.34 -12.37 10.94
N ALA A 30 3.35 -11.07 11.22
CA ALA A 30 4.27 -10.07 10.67
C ALA A 30 4.93 -9.23 11.78
N MET A 31 5.04 -9.80 12.98
CA MET A 31 5.77 -9.22 14.10
C MET A 31 7.26 -9.14 13.77
N GLY A 32 7.90 -8.00 13.99
CA GLY A 32 9.33 -7.77 13.69
C GLY A 32 9.66 -7.58 12.20
N ASP A 33 8.66 -7.62 11.33
CA ASP A 33 8.87 -7.41 9.90
C ASP A 33 8.96 -5.92 9.55
N ALA A 34 10.00 -5.52 8.85
CA ALA A 34 10.11 -4.17 8.31
C ALA A 34 9.21 -3.98 7.08
N CYS A 35 8.76 -2.72 6.85
CA CYS A 35 8.08 -2.36 5.59
C CYS A 35 8.94 -2.75 4.36
N PRO A 36 8.35 -3.40 3.32
CA PRO A 36 6.92 -3.61 3.06
C PRO A 36 6.42 -5.03 3.41
N ILE A 37 7.17 -5.83 4.18
CA ILE A 37 6.90 -7.26 4.39
C ILE A 37 5.50 -7.55 4.97
N PRO A 38 5.00 -6.83 6.00
CA PRO A 38 3.64 -7.05 6.52
C PRO A 38 2.56 -6.93 5.45
N VAL A 39 2.66 -5.92 4.58
CA VAL A 39 1.72 -5.69 3.48
C VAL A 39 1.76 -6.82 2.46
N ILE A 40 2.96 -7.27 2.08
CA ILE A 40 3.15 -8.37 1.11
C ILE A 40 2.60 -9.69 1.67
N LYS A 41 2.89 -10.01 2.92
CA LYS A 41 2.38 -11.22 3.58
C LYS A 41 0.85 -11.22 3.61
N THR A 42 0.24 -10.09 3.98
CA THR A 42 -1.21 -9.93 4.04
C THR A 42 -1.84 -10.05 2.65
N LYS A 43 -1.28 -9.38 1.64
CA LYS A 43 -1.78 -9.47 0.25
C LYS A 43 -1.75 -10.92 -0.26
N LYS A 44 -0.65 -11.66 -0.01
CA LYS A 44 -0.54 -13.08 -0.36
C LYS A 44 -1.56 -13.95 0.37
N ALA A 45 -1.88 -13.64 1.63
CA ALA A 45 -2.92 -14.35 2.37
C ALA A 45 -4.30 -14.07 1.76
N MET A 46 -4.62 -12.81 1.46
CA MET A 46 -5.88 -12.41 0.81
C MET A 46 -6.07 -13.09 -0.56
N GLN A 47 -5.01 -13.26 -1.35
CA GLN A 47 -5.07 -13.93 -2.65
C GLN A 47 -5.37 -15.45 -2.58
N LYS A 48 -5.13 -16.06 -1.43
CA LYS A 48 -5.42 -17.50 -1.19
C LYS A 48 -6.86 -17.75 -0.76
N VAL A 49 -7.57 -16.71 -0.36
CA VAL A 49 -8.96 -16.77 0.07
C VAL A 49 -9.86 -16.95 -1.13
N THR A 50 -10.74 -17.95 -1.07
CA THR A 50 -11.68 -18.27 -2.16
C THR A 50 -13.14 -18.04 -1.80
N GLY A 51 -13.41 -17.51 -0.59
CA GLY A 51 -14.77 -17.29 -0.06
C GLY A 51 -14.82 -16.15 0.95
N ALA A 52 -15.91 -16.08 1.71
CA ALA A 52 -16.02 -15.16 2.84
C ALA A 52 -15.17 -15.70 4.00
N GLU A 53 -14.01 -15.11 4.22
CA GLU A 53 -13.03 -15.54 5.23
C GLU A 53 -12.53 -14.34 6.03
N THR A 54 -12.05 -14.62 7.24
CA THR A 54 -11.44 -13.63 8.11
C THR A 54 -9.92 -13.86 8.16
N ILE A 55 -9.14 -12.80 7.93
CA ILE A 55 -7.69 -12.81 8.05
C ILE A 55 -7.30 -11.95 9.25
N GLU A 56 -6.56 -12.53 10.19
CA GLU A 56 -5.93 -11.81 11.29
C GLU A 56 -4.45 -11.58 10.99
N VAL A 57 -4.01 -10.33 11.10
CA VAL A 57 -2.61 -9.93 10.89
C VAL A 57 -2.07 -9.36 12.19
N LEU A 58 -0.97 -9.94 12.67
CA LEU A 58 -0.24 -9.45 13.85
C LEU A 58 0.95 -8.62 13.40
N VAL A 59 1.06 -7.39 13.91
CA VAL A 59 2.15 -6.45 13.63
C VAL A 59 2.61 -5.73 14.90
N ASP A 60 3.82 -5.19 14.90
CA ASP A 60 4.48 -4.62 16.09
C ASP A 60 4.48 -3.09 16.14
N ASN A 61 3.94 -2.41 15.14
CA ASN A 61 3.92 -0.96 15.07
C ASN A 61 2.68 -0.41 14.35
N GLU A 62 2.31 0.82 14.69
CA GLU A 62 1.12 1.49 14.16
C GLU A 62 1.18 1.79 12.66
N ILE A 63 2.39 1.98 12.11
CA ILE A 63 2.56 2.20 10.66
C ILE A 63 2.20 0.93 9.90
N ALA A 64 2.64 -0.23 10.39
CA ALA A 64 2.25 -1.50 9.80
C ALA A 64 0.72 -1.69 9.85
N VAL A 65 0.06 -1.31 10.97
CA VAL A 65 -1.40 -1.31 11.08
C VAL A 65 -2.03 -0.45 9.99
N GLN A 66 -1.60 0.80 9.85
CA GLN A 66 -2.15 1.74 8.84
C GLN A 66 -1.95 1.23 7.42
N ASN A 67 -0.74 0.74 7.10
CA ASN A 67 -0.40 0.24 5.78
C ASN A 67 -1.19 -1.02 5.41
N VAL A 68 -1.33 -1.96 6.33
CA VAL A 68 -2.14 -3.18 6.13
C VAL A 68 -3.62 -2.80 5.99
N THR A 69 -4.12 -1.91 6.83
CA THR A 69 -5.52 -1.42 6.78
C THR A 69 -5.82 -0.76 5.43
N LYS A 70 -5.00 0.19 5.00
CA LYS A 70 -5.19 0.90 3.72
C LYS A 70 -5.18 -0.08 2.55
N MET A 71 -4.22 -1.01 2.50
CA MET A 71 -4.12 -2.01 1.46
C MET A 71 -5.34 -2.95 1.43
N ALA A 72 -5.79 -3.44 2.59
CA ALA A 72 -6.93 -4.35 2.67
C ALA A 72 -8.24 -3.65 2.30
N GLN A 73 -8.44 -2.39 2.68
CA GLN A 73 -9.59 -1.58 2.27
C GLN A 73 -9.61 -1.33 0.76
N SER A 74 -8.46 -0.98 0.16
CA SER A 74 -8.36 -0.81 -1.30
C SER A 74 -8.63 -2.11 -2.08
N SER A 75 -8.45 -3.25 -1.43
CA SER A 75 -8.77 -4.59 -1.98
C SER A 75 -10.21 -5.07 -1.67
N GLY A 76 -11.08 -4.17 -1.16
CA GLY A 76 -12.49 -4.49 -0.87
C GLY A 76 -12.75 -5.20 0.46
N GLY A 77 -11.77 -5.27 1.36
CA GLY A 77 -11.92 -5.84 2.69
C GLY A 77 -12.46 -4.84 3.71
N THR A 78 -13.30 -5.31 4.64
CA THR A 78 -13.65 -4.55 5.84
C THR A 78 -12.60 -4.80 6.90
N VAL A 79 -12.02 -3.72 7.47
CA VAL A 79 -10.88 -3.83 8.37
C VAL A 79 -11.19 -3.22 9.73
N THR A 80 -10.83 -3.96 10.77
CA THR A 80 -10.81 -3.48 12.16
C THR A 80 -9.42 -3.71 12.73
N SER A 81 -8.96 -2.84 13.61
CA SER A 81 -7.67 -2.98 14.30
C SER A 81 -7.82 -2.86 15.79
N GLU A 82 -7.04 -3.63 16.53
CA GLU A 82 -7.04 -3.69 17.98
C GLU A 82 -5.59 -3.66 18.49
N LYS A 83 -5.34 -2.87 19.52
CA LYS A 83 -4.05 -2.85 20.22
C LYS A 83 -4.08 -3.88 21.35
N LEU A 84 -3.26 -4.93 21.24
CA LEU A 84 -3.18 -5.99 22.24
C LEU A 84 -2.17 -5.66 23.35
N ALA A 85 -1.03 -5.03 22.98
CA ALA A 85 0.01 -4.61 23.92
C ALA A 85 0.74 -3.37 23.37
N GLU A 86 1.75 -2.88 24.10
CA GLU A 86 2.49 -1.66 23.72
C GLU A 86 3.12 -1.74 22.31
N LYS A 87 3.57 -2.93 21.92
CA LYS A 87 4.15 -3.22 20.59
C LYS A 87 3.50 -4.45 19.96
N GLU A 88 2.21 -4.61 20.12
CA GLU A 88 1.48 -5.72 19.54
C GLU A 88 0.08 -5.26 19.11
N PHE A 89 -0.18 -5.35 17.84
CA PHE A 89 -1.41 -4.93 17.21
C PHE A 89 -1.97 -6.06 16.36
N LYS A 90 -3.28 -6.21 16.40
CA LYS A 90 -4.03 -7.15 15.57
C LYS A 90 -4.88 -6.38 14.58
N VAL A 91 -4.75 -6.71 13.32
CA VAL A 91 -5.60 -6.19 12.23
C VAL A 91 -6.46 -7.34 11.73
N THR A 92 -7.77 -7.20 11.85
CA THR A 92 -8.74 -8.20 11.40
C THR A 92 -9.36 -7.72 10.09
N ILE A 93 -9.22 -8.51 9.04
CA ILE A 93 -9.70 -8.23 7.69
C ILE A 93 -10.81 -9.23 7.36
N GLN A 94 -11.99 -8.74 7.07
CA GLN A 94 -13.13 -9.54 6.62
C GLN A 94 -13.31 -9.36 5.12
N LEU A 95 -13.25 -10.46 4.38
CA LEU A 95 -13.50 -10.51 2.95
C LEU A 95 -14.91 -11.07 2.71
N SER A 96 -15.77 -10.27 2.10
CA SER A 96 -17.13 -10.69 1.76
C SER A 96 -17.20 -11.26 0.34
N GLY A 97 -16.64 -12.48 0.15
CA GLY A 97 -16.69 -13.20 -1.13
C GLY A 97 -15.62 -12.72 -2.14
N THR A 98 -15.21 -13.65 -3.00
CA THR A 98 -14.18 -13.57 -4.04
C THR A 98 -13.50 -12.21 -4.22
N VAL A 99 -12.23 -12.11 -3.78
CA VAL A 99 -11.33 -11.05 -4.25
C VAL A 99 -11.32 -11.14 -5.77
N ALA A 100 -11.89 -10.15 -6.44
CA ALA A 100 -11.92 -10.09 -7.88
C ALA A 100 -10.48 -10.13 -8.40
N LYS A 101 -10.14 -11.19 -9.10
CA LYS A 101 -9.16 -11.13 -10.17
C LYS A 101 -9.70 -10.09 -11.12
N ASP A 102 -8.96 -9.01 -11.32
CA ASP A 102 -9.18 -8.01 -12.37
C ASP A 102 -10.49 -8.19 -13.14
N THR A 103 -11.60 -7.70 -12.59
CA THR A 103 -12.87 -7.63 -13.33
C THR A 103 -13.60 -6.39 -12.85
N GLU A 104 -13.85 -5.55 -13.82
CA GLU A 104 -14.68 -4.37 -13.85
C GLU A 104 -15.71 -4.27 -12.72
N ALA A 105 -15.54 -3.28 -11.86
CA ALA A 105 -16.56 -2.84 -10.93
C ALA A 105 -17.80 -2.43 -11.73
N ALA A 106 -18.98 -2.91 -11.29
CA ALA A 106 -20.26 -2.44 -11.77
C ALA A 106 -20.37 -0.90 -11.70
N PRO A 107 -21.09 -0.24 -12.61
CA PRO A 107 -20.98 1.19 -12.84
C PRO A 107 -21.57 1.99 -11.69
N VAL A 108 -20.72 2.37 -10.74
CA VAL A 108 -20.88 3.68 -10.14
C VAL A 108 -20.51 4.63 -11.29
N THR A 109 -21.41 5.51 -11.71
CA THR A 109 -21.13 6.55 -12.70
C THR A 109 -20.10 7.53 -12.13
N CYS A 110 -18.89 7.06 -11.97
CA CYS A 110 -17.70 7.89 -11.88
C CYS A 110 -17.36 8.24 -13.32
N ILE A 111 -17.37 9.52 -13.64
CA ILE A 111 -16.76 10.03 -14.86
C ILE A 111 -15.36 9.41 -14.88
N PRO A 112 -14.98 8.63 -15.91
CA PRO A 112 -13.62 8.06 -15.97
C PRO A 112 -12.65 9.22 -15.88
N ASP A 113 -11.72 9.16 -14.93
CA ASP A 113 -10.63 10.12 -14.87
C ASP A 113 -9.79 9.91 -16.14
N SER A 114 -10.06 10.70 -17.16
CA SER A 114 -9.40 10.64 -18.47
C SER A 114 -7.96 11.18 -18.44
N ARG A 115 -7.48 11.65 -17.26
CA ARG A 115 -6.11 12.11 -17.10
C ARG A 115 -5.15 10.93 -17.30
N LYS A 116 -4.09 11.16 -18.08
CA LYS A 116 -2.97 10.22 -18.16
C LYS A 116 -2.45 9.94 -16.75
N ASN A 117 -2.17 8.68 -16.46
CA ASN A 117 -1.64 8.29 -15.16
C ASN A 117 -0.17 8.73 -15.02
N THR A 118 0.03 10.06 -14.91
CA THR A 118 1.35 10.65 -14.67
C THR A 118 1.64 10.65 -13.17
N VAL A 119 2.75 10.04 -12.79
CA VAL A 119 3.25 9.97 -11.42
C VAL A 119 4.52 10.81 -11.30
N VAL A 120 4.56 11.71 -10.31
CA VAL A 120 5.76 12.47 -9.96
C VAL A 120 6.41 11.83 -8.75
N VAL A 121 7.72 11.63 -8.78
CA VAL A 121 8.48 10.98 -7.70
C VAL A 121 9.54 11.93 -7.17
N ILE A 122 9.42 12.34 -5.92
CA ILE A 122 10.34 13.26 -5.25
C ILE A 122 11.09 12.51 -4.14
N ALA A 123 12.38 12.24 -4.40
CA ALA A 123 13.22 11.43 -3.52
C ALA A 123 14.15 12.26 -2.60
N ALA A 124 14.32 13.53 -2.88
CA ALA A 124 15.18 14.44 -2.13
C ALA A 124 14.45 15.74 -1.80
N ASP A 125 14.95 16.48 -0.82
CA ASP A 125 14.46 17.82 -0.47
C ASP A 125 15.09 18.93 -1.35
N HIS A 126 15.80 18.54 -2.39
CA HIS A 126 16.43 19.39 -3.37
C HIS A 126 16.42 18.73 -4.76
N MET A 127 16.59 19.51 -5.80
CA MET A 127 16.62 19.04 -7.20
C MET A 127 18.04 19.13 -7.76
N GLY A 128 18.51 18.03 -8.37
CA GLY A 128 19.84 17.92 -8.98
C GLY A 128 20.95 17.67 -7.95
N GLU A 129 22.17 17.41 -8.48
CA GLU A 129 23.35 17.01 -7.67
C GLU A 129 24.37 18.17 -7.50
N GLY A 130 23.94 19.41 -7.74
CA GLY A 130 24.79 20.59 -7.59
C GLY A 130 24.82 21.12 -6.14
N LYS A 131 24.86 22.44 -6.00
CA LYS A 131 24.79 23.06 -4.66
C LYS A 131 23.40 22.86 -4.06
N GLU A 132 23.33 22.39 -2.83
CA GLU A 132 22.09 22.09 -2.11
C GLU A 132 21.16 23.30 -2.02
N GLU A 133 21.72 24.50 -1.77
CA GLU A 133 20.94 25.74 -1.70
C GLU A 133 20.19 26.02 -3.01
N LEU A 134 20.85 25.85 -4.16
CA LEU A 134 20.22 25.98 -5.47
C LEU A 134 19.18 24.88 -5.68
N GLY A 135 19.50 23.64 -5.31
CA GLY A 135 18.59 22.50 -5.43
C GLY A 135 17.29 22.69 -4.64
N LYS A 136 17.34 23.33 -3.47
CA LYS A 136 16.15 23.70 -2.68
C LYS A 136 15.26 24.72 -3.39
N VAL A 137 15.87 25.72 -3.99
CA VAL A 137 15.11 26.71 -4.81
C VAL A 137 14.47 26.05 -6.01
N LEU A 138 15.21 25.14 -6.67
CA LEU A 138 14.72 24.43 -7.86
C LEU A 138 13.57 23.48 -7.54
N ILE A 139 13.62 22.70 -6.46
CA ILE A 139 12.52 21.80 -6.10
C ILE A 139 11.25 22.55 -5.72
N LYS A 140 11.37 23.68 -5.04
CA LYS A 140 10.24 24.58 -4.75
C LYS A 140 9.62 25.09 -6.04
N GLY A 141 10.44 25.61 -6.97
CA GLY A 141 9.99 26.07 -8.27
C GLY A 141 9.35 24.95 -9.11
N PHE A 142 9.87 23.73 -9.03
CA PHE A 142 9.31 22.56 -9.70
C PHE A 142 7.90 22.24 -9.16
N ILE A 143 7.71 22.20 -7.84
CA ILE A 143 6.40 21.92 -7.22
C ILE A 143 5.40 23.03 -7.58
N PHE A 144 5.81 24.30 -7.51
CA PHE A 144 4.98 25.41 -7.97
C PHE A 144 4.60 25.27 -9.45
N ALA A 145 5.54 24.91 -10.32
CA ALA A 145 5.25 24.72 -11.75
C ALA A 145 4.23 23.59 -11.99
N LEU A 146 4.21 22.53 -11.17
CA LEU A 146 3.18 21.49 -11.25
C LEU A 146 1.77 22.06 -11.08
N THR A 147 1.57 23.06 -10.19
CA THR A 147 0.26 23.68 -9.96
C THR A 147 -0.25 24.47 -11.19
N GLN A 148 0.63 24.80 -12.14
CA GLN A 148 0.33 25.59 -13.32
C GLN A 148 0.14 24.75 -14.60
N LEU A 149 0.24 23.40 -14.49
CA LEU A 149 0.04 22.53 -15.64
C LEU A 149 -1.45 22.44 -16.01
N GLU A 150 -1.75 22.37 -17.30
CA GLU A 150 -3.11 22.10 -17.78
C GLU A 150 -3.59 20.68 -17.37
N GLU A 151 -2.69 19.70 -17.49
CA GLU A 151 -2.94 18.33 -17.01
C GLU A 151 -2.07 18.05 -15.78
N LEU A 152 -2.71 18.05 -14.62
CA LEU A 152 -2.03 17.76 -13.35
C LEU A 152 -1.60 16.29 -13.27
N PRO A 153 -0.50 15.96 -12.57
CA PRO A 153 -0.18 14.59 -12.27
C PRO A 153 -1.29 13.94 -11.45
N LYS A 154 -1.49 12.65 -11.61
CA LYS A 154 -2.46 11.91 -10.81
C LYS A 154 -1.97 11.70 -9.38
N THR A 155 -0.68 11.40 -9.24
CA THR A 155 -0.08 11.08 -7.94
C THR A 155 1.30 11.71 -7.81
N ILE A 156 1.64 12.20 -6.62
CA ILE A 156 2.99 12.63 -6.25
C ILE A 156 3.47 11.76 -5.08
N LEU A 157 4.60 11.09 -5.28
CA LEU A 157 5.22 10.19 -4.31
C LEU A 157 6.43 10.85 -3.65
N PHE A 158 6.47 10.84 -2.33
CA PHE A 158 7.58 11.37 -1.55
C PHE A 158 8.25 10.26 -0.75
N TYR A 159 9.56 10.09 -0.89
CA TYR A 159 10.35 9.18 -0.05
C TYR A 159 11.76 9.73 0.19
N ASN A 160 12.54 9.08 1.07
CA ASN A 160 13.84 9.54 1.52
C ASN A 160 13.80 11.03 1.94
N GLY A 161 14.74 11.86 1.54
CA GLY A 161 14.77 13.29 1.84
C GLY A 161 13.52 14.06 1.38
N GLY A 162 12.85 13.61 0.33
CA GLY A 162 11.60 14.17 -0.15
C GLY A 162 10.47 14.17 0.88
N ALA A 163 10.48 13.25 1.86
CA ALA A 163 9.50 13.24 2.94
C ALA A 163 9.47 14.54 3.78
N LYS A 164 10.56 15.28 3.83
CA LYS A 164 10.63 16.58 4.52
C LYS A 164 9.75 17.65 3.86
N ILE A 165 9.49 17.52 2.55
CA ILE A 165 8.73 18.49 1.77
C ILE A 165 7.24 18.47 2.13
N THR A 166 6.71 17.34 2.59
CA THR A 166 5.31 17.18 3.00
C THR A 166 5.05 17.45 4.48
N ALA A 167 6.11 17.77 5.23
CA ALA A 167 6.06 17.98 6.68
C ALA A 167 6.16 19.45 7.08
N GLU A 168 5.85 19.72 8.35
CA GLU A 168 5.95 21.04 8.98
C GLU A 168 7.30 21.71 8.70
N GLY A 169 7.28 22.98 8.34
CA GLY A 169 8.45 23.79 8.01
C GLY A 169 8.86 23.78 6.54
N SER A 170 8.18 23.00 5.69
CA SER A 170 8.41 23.03 4.25
C SER A 170 7.79 24.27 3.61
N GLU A 171 8.56 24.94 2.76
CA GLU A 171 8.10 26.10 1.99
C GLU A 171 7.14 25.74 0.83
N SER A 172 7.00 24.46 0.49
CA SER A 172 6.15 23.99 -0.60
C SER A 172 4.78 23.53 -0.14
N LEU A 173 4.43 23.63 1.15
CA LEU A 173 3.18 23.09 1.70
C LEU A 173 1.94 23.69 1.04
N GLU A 174 1.91 24.99 0.80
CA GLU A 174 0.74 25.65 0.20
C GLU A 174 0.51 25.21 -1.25
N ASP A 175 1.59 25.03 -2.03
CA ASP A 175 1.50 24.51 -3.39
C ASP A 175 1.03 23.07 -3.39
N LEU A 176 1.51 22.24 -2.46
CA LEU A 176 1.09 20.85 -2.33
C LEU A 176 -0.37 20.72 -1.91
N LYS A 177 -0.84 21.54 -0.94
CA LYS A 177 -2.25 21.58 -0.56
C LYS A 177 -3.15 22.03 -1.73
N THR A 178 -2.67 22.96 -2.55
CA THR A 178 -3.36 23.38 -3.77
C THR A 178 -3.51 22.20 -4.75
N LEU A 179 -2.44 21.43 -4.97
CA LEU A 179 -2.47 20.23 -5.82
C LEU A 179 -3.44 19.16 -5.25
N GLU A 180 -3.38 18.92 -3.94
CA GLU A 180 -4.27 17.98 -3.25
C GLU A 180 -5.75 18.40 -3.39
N ALA A 181 -6.05 19.68 -3.20
CA ALA A 181 -7.41 20.24 -3.38
C ALA A 181 -7.93 20.11 -4.81
N GLN A 182 -7.02 20.05 -5.80
CA GLN A 182 -7.34 19.83 -7.22
C GLN A 182 -7.40 18.32 -7.58
N GLY A 183 -7.34 17.44 -6.58
CA GLY A 183 -7.49 15.99 -6.75
C GLY A 183 -6.21 15.24 -7.11
N VAL A 184 -5.04 15.83 -6.87
CA VAL A 184 -3.75 15.13 -6.96
C VAL A 184 -3.55 14.30 -5.69
N GLU A 185 -3.31 13.01 -5.83
CA GLU A 185 -3.01 12.15 -4.69
C GLU A 185 -1.55 12.36 -4.23
N ILE A 186 -1.38 12.75 -2.97
CA ILE A 186 -0.05 12.97 -2.37
C ILE A 186 0.23 11.87 -1.36
N MET A 187 1.33 11.14 -1.56
CA MET A 187 1.70 10.02 -0.70
C MET A 187 3.15 10.12 -0.22
N THR A 188 3.36 9.96 1.08
CA THR A 188 4.68 10.03 1.71
C THR A 188 5.03 8.70 2.39
N CYS A 189 6.25 8.21 2.15
CA CYS A 189 6.74 6.95 2.72
C CYS A 189 6.81 6.99 4.24
N GLY A 190 6.05 6.12 4.92
CA GLY A 190 6.00 6.05 6.37
C GLY A 190 7.35 5.74 7.03
N THR A 191 8.13 4.82 6.45
CA THR A 191 9.50 4.52 6.93
C THR A 191 10.39 5.76 6.91
N CYS A 192 10.23 6.64 5.91
CA CYS A 192 11.03 7.87 5.82
C CYS A 192 10.56 8.91 6.84
N LEU A 193 9.26 9.04 7.05
CA LEU A 193 8.70 9.91 8.09
C LEU A 193 9.20 9.49 9.49
N ASP A 194 9.23 8.18 9.77
CA ASP A 194 9.78 7.67 11.04
C ASP A 194 11.26 7.98 11.19
N TYR A 195 12.05 7.68 10.16
CA TYR A 195 13.50 7.88 10.19
C TYR A 195 13.89 9.34 10.47
N TYR A 196 13.14 10.28 9.90
CA TYR A 196 13.37 11.73 10.10
C TYR A 196 12.60 12.32 11.27
N GLY A 197 11.82 11.53 12.04
CA GLY A 197 11.00 12.02 13.15
C GLY A 197 9.89 12.99 12.72
N LEU A 198 9.32 12.78 11.52
CA LEU A 198 8.33 13.65 10.89
C LEU A 198 6.91 13.09 10.89
N LYS A 199 6.68 11.95 11.54
CA LYS A 199 5.39 11.25 11.50
C LYS A 199 4.23 12.16 11.95
N GLU A 200 4.39 12.79 13.11
CA GLU A 200 3.40 13.69 13.70
C GLU A 200 3.40 15.10 13.06
N LYS A 201 4.33 15.33 12.12
CA LYS A 201 4.52 16.61 11.44
C LYS A 201 4.08 16.62 9.99
N LEU A 202 3.50 15.53 9.52
CA LEU A 202 2.94 15.46 8.17
C LEU A 202 1.79 16.46 8.04
N GLN A 203 1.86 17.35 7.05
CA GLN A 203 0.92 18.45 6.85
C GLN A 203 0.06 18.30 5.60
N VAL A 204 0.47 17.48 4.66
CA VAL A 204 -0.23 17.26 3.39
C VAL A 204 -0.06 15.83 2.90
N GLY A 205 -1.11 15.30 2.30
CA GLY A 205 -1.14 13.94 1.76
C GLY A 205 -1.32 12.85 2.82
N THR A 206 -1.05 11.63 2.43
CA THR A 206 -1.26 10.43 3.23
C THR A 206 0.04 9.63 3.37
N VAL A 207 0.14 8.89 4.48
CA VAL A 207 1.26 7.97 4.69
C VAL A 207 1.09 6.74 3.79
N THR A 208 2.18 6.33 3.14
CA THR A 208 2.21 5.14 2.28
C THR A 208 3.41 4.24 2.62
N ASN A 209 3.51 3.11 1.94
CA ASN A 209 4.59 2.14 2.11
C ASN A 209 5.29 1.86 0.77
N MET A 210 6.47 1.21 0.83
CA MET A 210 7.27 0.94 -0.36
C MET A 210 6.56 0.05 -1.39
N TYR A 211 5.71 -0.87 -0.95
CA TYR A 211 4.95 -1.69 -1.88
C TYR A 211 3.98 -0.84 -2.73
N SER A 212 3.19 0.02 -2.07
CA SER A 212 2.26 0.93 -2.77
C SER A 212 3.01 1.92 -3.68
N ILE A 213 4.18 2.41 -3.24
CA ILE A 213 5.03 3.27 -4.08
C ILE A 213 5.43 2.54 -5.37
N VAL A 214 5.93 1.30 -5.26
CA VAL A 214 6.34 0.49 -6.41
C VAL A 214 5.14 0.15 -7.30
N GLU A 215 4.01 -0.23 -6.71
CA GLU A 215 2.76 -0.53 -7.44
C GLU A 215 2.25 0.70 -8.21
N THR A 216 2.24 1.88 -7.58
CA THR A 216 1.84 3.14 -8.22
C THR A 216 2.76 3.49 -9.38
N MET A 217 4.08 3.36 -9.19
CA MET A 217 5.05 3.60 -10.27
C MET A 217 4.91 2.57 -11.41
N ASN A 218 4.67 1.30 -11.10
CA ASN A 218 4.53 0.25 -12.11
C ASN A 218 3.28 0.43 -12.98
N ASN A 219 2.22 1.01 -12.42
CA ASN A 219 0.96 1.26 -13.11
C ASN A 219 0.91 2.65 -13.77
N ALA A 220 1.98 3.43 -13.70
CA ALA A 220 2.04 4.75 -14.30
C ALA A 220 2.28 4.68 -15.81
N ASP A 221 1.55 5.52 -16.58
CA ASP A 221 1.83 5.74 -18.00
C ASP A 221 3.11 6.57 -18.19
N LYS A 222 3.38 7.46 -17.24
CA LYS A 222 4.55 8.35 -17.24
C LYS A 222 5.02 8.61 -15.81
N ILE A 223 6.34 8.51 -15.61
CA ILE A 223 6.99 8.88 -14.36
C ILE A 223 7.88 10.10 -14.61
N ILE A 224 7.73 11.12 -13.76
CA ILE A 224 8.59 12.31 -13.73
C ILE A 224 9.36 12.27 -12.41
N ARG A 225 10.68 12.33 -12.50
CA ARG A 225 11.57 12.37 -11.33
C ARG A 225 12.57 13.52 -11.51
N PRO A 226 12.40 14.62 -10.76
CA PRO A 226 13.30 15.77 -10.81
C PRO A 226 14.67 15.48 -10.17
#